data_2fc373bb8035c9427945cc7eeaf047f6
#
_entry.id   2fc373bb8035c9427945cc7eeaf047f6
#
_cell.length_a   1.000
_cell.length_b   1.000
_cell.length_c   1.000
_cell.angle_alpha   90.00
_cell.angle_beta   90.00
_cell.angle_gamma   90.00
#
_symmetry.space_group_name_H-M   'P 1'
#
loop_
_entity.id
_entity.type
_entity.pdbx_description
1 polymer ?
#
loop_
_entity_poly.entity_id
_entity_poly.type
_entity_poly.pdbx_seq_one_letter_code
_entity_poly.pdbx_strand_id
1 'polypeptide(L)'
;VGQAQDPNAASAPSPGDGAQWVKAEGLVLTWTVGADAILHNVYFGTDQAAVEARDASTSIRSMSLSTEIELEPLEPATTYYWAVDEWSASGATIPGAVWSFTTLDPADGGAVAEYWSNMGLDGDPDVVTVVSEVNYDWGSAEVPGENSPDAAIPVDGYSCRWSAELTIPTTGMYTFYSASDDGARLFLNGVQITDGWYDRGTTEDASEPLELVAGERYLLVMEMYENGGGAAAYLRWEGPGIAKQIIPQGALQVPQIAFSVSPASGAEKIESTPLLSWSAGEMAVAHDVYLGTDAELVAAGDVSTYLGRFEVTSVQIEEALMGETTYYWKVD
;
A
#
# COMPACT_ATOMS: atom_id res chain seq x y z
N VAL A 1 -22.32 22.06 3.58
CA VAL A 1 -22.75 22.05 4.98
C VAL A 1 -23.36 20.68 5.19
N GLY A 2 -22.58 19.73 5.77
CA GLY A 2 -23.09 18.41 6.10
C GLY A 2 -24.24 18.53 7.11
N GLN A 3 -25.33 17.82 6.87
CA GLN A 3 -26.40 17.69 7.87
C GLN A 3 -25.79 16.99 9.11
N ALA A 4 -26.08 17.51 10.30
CA ALA A 4 -25.73 16.82 11.54
C ALA A 4 -26.42 15.46 11.54
N GLN A 5 -25.65 14.38 11.73
CA GLN A 5 -26.17 13.02 11.80
C GLN A 5 -27.11 12.89 13.00
N ASP A 6 -28.26 12.22 12.82
CA ASP A 6 -29.19 11.96 13.91
C ASP A 6 -28.48 11.08 14.96
N PRO A 7 -28.36 11.50 16.22
CA PRO A 7 -27.68 10.72 17.26
C PRO A 7 -28.39 9.40 17.57
N ASN A 8 -29.63 9.23 17.13
CA ASN A 8 -30.38 8.00 17.28
C ASN A 8 -30.28 7.04 16.09
N ALA A 9 -29.64 7.46 15.00
CA ALA A 9 -29.33 6.59 13.87
C ALA A 9 -28.02 5.83 14.08
N ALA A 10 -27.91 4.68 13.45
CA ALA A 10 -26.66 3.90 13.39
C ALA A 10 -25.52 4.75 12.78
N SER A 11 -24.32 4.56 13.30
CA SER A 11 -23.12 5.35 12.93
C SER A 11 -21.85 4.49 12.93
N ALA A 12 -20.73 5.09 12.49
CA ALA A 12 -19.43 4.46 12.47
C ALA A 12 -19.44 3.03 11.87
N PRO A 13 -19.82 2.89 10.59
CA PRO A 13 -19.86 1.60 9.92
C PRO A 13 -18.46 0.99 9.78
N SER A 14 -18.37 -0.33 9.88
CA SER A 14 -17.21 -1.08 9.46
C SER A 14 -17.64 -2.24 8.55
N PRO A 15 -17.15 -2.31 7.30
CA PRO A 15 -16.23 -1.37 6.64
C PRO A 15 -16.74 0.07 6.64
N GLY A 16 -15.80 1.04 6.67
CA GLY A 16 -16.12 2.46 6.59
C GLY A 16 -16.87 2.81 5.30
N ASP A 17 -17.69 3.88 5.33
CA ASP A 17 -18.40 4.32 4.12
C ASP A 17 -17.42 4.74 3.02
N GLY A 18 -17.62 4.16 1.81
CA GLY A 18 -16.75 4.33 0.67
C GLY A 18 -15.45 3.51 0.73
N ALA A 19 -15.29 2.59 1.69
CA ALA A 19 -14.10 1.75 1.81
C ALA A 19 -13.83 0.97 0.52
N GLN A 20 -12.56 0.93 0.11
CA GLN A 20 -12.08 0.20 -1.07
C GLN A 20 -11.24 -1.00 -0.64
N TRP A 21 -11.06 -1.97 -1.56
CA TRP A 21 -10.19 -3.15 -1.37
C TRP A 21 -10.54 -4.00 -0.14
N VAL A 22 -11.82 -4.08 0.18
CA VAL A 22 -12.33 -4.88 1.31
C VAL A 22 -12.21 -6.37 0.96
N LYS A 23 -11.66 -7.18 1.86
CA LYS A 23 -11.58 -8.64 1.65
C LYS A 23 -12.99 -9.22 1.49
N ALA A 24 -13.18 -10.06 0.47
CA ALA A 24 -14.48 -10.63 0.14
C ALA A 24 -14.89 -11.80 1.06
N GLU A 25 -13.94 -12.38 1.80
CA GLU A 25 -14.15 -13.52 2.70
C GLU A 25 -13.99 -13.12 4.16
N GLY A 26 -14.78 -13.72 5.04
CA GLY A 26 -14.72 -13.48 6.49
C GLY A 26 -15.10 -12.07 6.91
N LEU A 27 -15.85 -11.35 6.06
CA LEU A 27 -16.25 -9.96 6.33
C LEU A 27 -17.36 -9.91 7.38
N VAL A 28 -17.15 -9.07 8.39
CA VAL A 28 -18.14 -8.76 9.42
C VAL A 28 -18.53 -7.29 9.29
N LEU A 29 -19.82 -7.02 9.05
CA LEU A 29 -20.38 -5.68 9.18
C LEU A 29 -20.58 -5.35 10.64
N THR A 30 -20.11 -4.17 11.07
CA THR A 30 -20.34 -3.66 12.42
C THR A 30 -20.74 -2.19 12.39
N TRP A 31 -21.43 -1.72 13.41
CA TRP A 31 -21.82 -0.32 13.55
C TRP A 31 -21.96 0.10 15.01
N THR A 32 -21.94 1.39 15.24
CA THR A 32 -22.29 1.98 16.52
C THR A 32 -23.78 2.25 16.58
N VAL A 33 -24.41 1.75 17.63
CA VAL A 33 -25.84 1.85 17.88
C VAL A 33 -26.27 3.30 18.15
N GLY A 34 -27.43 3.70 17.63
CA GLY A 34 -28.10 4.95 18.00
C GLY A 34 -28.55 4.98 19.48
N ALA A 35 -28.62 6.17 20.07
CA ALA A 35 -28.78 6.36 21.52
C ALA A 35 -30.01 5.67 22.14
N ASP A 36 -31.13 5.58 21.40
CA ASP A 36 -32.39 5.01 21.87
C ASP A 36 -32.75 3.68 21.20
N ALA A 37 -31.83 3.09 20.43
CA ALA A 37 -32.06 1.86 19.70
C ALA A 37 -32.05 0.63 20.60
N ILE A 38 -32.97 -0.29 20.32
CA ILE A 38 -33.06 -1.58 21.01
C ILE A 38 -32.99 -2.77 20.06
N LEU A 39 -33.32 -2.58 18.80
CA LEU A 39 -33.27 -3.60 17.74
C LEU A 39 -32.82 -2.96 16.43
N HIS A 40 -32.30 -3.79 15.53
CA HIS A 40 -31.70 -3.38 14.26
C HIS A 40 -32.30 -4.14 13.09
N ASN A 41 -32.61 -3.42 11.99
CA ASN A 41 -32.89 -4.01 10.69
C ASN A 41 -31.73 -3.68 9.75
N VAL A 42 -31.15 -4.68 9.11
CA VAL A 42 -29.99 -4.49 8.22
C VAL A 42 -30.34 -4.87 6.81
N TYR A 43 -30.02 -3.98 5.90
CA TYR A 43 -30.22 -4.10 4.45
C TYR A 43 -28.85 -4.12 3.76
N PHE A 44 -28.69 -4.99 2.78
CA PHE A 44 -27.42 -5.21 2.09
C PHE A 44 -27.64 -5.69 0.66
N GLY A 45 -26.86 -5.22 -0.29
CA GLY A 45 -26.92 -5.64 -1.69
C GLY A 45 -26.05 -4.80 -2.61
N THR A 46 -26.06 -5.12 -3.89
CA THR A 46 -25.30 -4.41 -4.94
C THR A 46 -26.10 -3.29 -5.62
N ASP A 47 -27.39 -3.22 -5.39
CA ASP A 47 -28.26 -2.15 -5.92
C ASP A 47 -28.51 -1.09 -4.84
N GLN A 48 -27.86 0.06 -5.00
CA GLN A 48 -27.99 1.18 -4.07
C GLN A 48 -29.45 1.62 -3.91
N ALA A 49 -30.19 1.74 -4.98
CA ALA A 49 -31.57 2.22 -4.93
C ALA A 49 -32.49 1.25 -4.19
N ALA A 50 -32.26 -0.06 -4.32
CA ALA A 50 -33.01 -1.07 -3.57
C ALA A 50 -32.69 -1.01 -2.08
N VAL A 51 -31.43 -0.79 -1.69
CA VAL A 51 -31.02 -0.60 -0.29
C VAL A 51 -31.59 0.70 0.28
N GLU A 52 -31.54 1.81 -0.46
CA GLU A 52 -32.17 3.08 -0.06
C GLU A 52 -33.67 2.95 0.15
N ALA A 53 -34.35 2.21 -0.72
CA ALA A 53 -35.77 1.94 -0.62
C ALA A 53 -36.15 0.95 0.49
N ARG A 54 -35.14 0.31 1.13
CA ARG A 54 -35.37 -0.79 2.11
C ARG A 54 -36.17 -1.93 1.47
N ASP A 55 -35.91 -2.25 0.20
CA ASP A 55 -36.56 -3.35 -0.48
C ASP A 55 -36.40 -4.65 0.27
N ALA A 56 -37.47 -5.45 0.31
CA ALA A 56 -37.47 -6.71 1.07
C ALA A 56 -36.37 -7.71 0.58
N SER A 57 -35.95 -7.59 -0.69
CA SER A 57 -34.87 -8.42 -1.25
C SER A 57 -33.49 -8.08 -0.68
N THR A 58 -33.30 -6.89 -0.11
CA THR A 58 -32.03 -6.44 0.50
C THR A 58 -31.99 -6.69 2.01
N SER A 59 -33.10 -7.12 2.64
CA SER A 59 -33.18 -7.35 4.08
C SER A 59 -32.40 -8.62 4.47
N ILE A 60 -31.26 -8.48 5.08
CA ILE A 60 -30.44 -9.63 5.54
C ILE A 60 -30.60 -9.93 7.03
N ARG A 61 -31.13 -8.98 7.81
CA ARG A 61 -31.42 -9.15 9.23
C ARG A 61 -32.57 -8.24 9.66
N SER A 62 -33.50 -8.77 10.44
CA SER A 62 -34.64 -8.00 10.95
C SER A 62 -34.79 -8.19 12.44
N MET A 63 -35.10 -7.10 13.17
CA MET A 63 -35.39 -7.09 14.61
C MET A 63 -34.28 -7.78 15.43
N SER A 64 -33.02 -7.54 15.09
CA SER A 64 -31.84 -8.14 15.73
C SER A 64 -31.37 -7.32 16.92
N LEU A 65 -30.83 -8.01 17.92
CA LEU A 65 -30.10 -7.39 19.04
C LEU A 65 -28.60 -7.27 18.74
N SER A 66 -28.10 -7.98 17.71
CA SER A 66 -26.70 -7.98 17.35
C SER A 66 -26.33 -6.72 16.57
N THR A 67 -25.20 -6.14 16.88
CA THR A 67 -24.57 -5.00 16.20
C THR A 67 -23.47 -5.42 15.24
N GLU A 68 -23.42 -6.71 14.92
CA GLU A 68 -22.51 -7.31 13.97
C GLU A 68 -23.18 -8.38 13.13
N ILE A 69 -22.74 -8.53 11.89
CA ILE A 69 -23.22 -9.57 10.96
C ILE A 69 -22.02 -10.07 10.16
N GLU A 70 -21.73 -11.36 10.29
CA GLU A 70 -20.82 -12.06 9.39
C GLU A 70 -21.55 -12.32 8.05
N LEU A 71 -20.89 -11.96 6.95
CA LEU A 71 -21.39 -12.16 5.60
C LEU A 71 -20.83 -13.45 4.99
N GLU A 72 -21.63 -14.10 4.15
CA GLU A 72 -21.11 -15.13 3.24
C GLU A 72 -20.07 -14.50 2.29
N PRO A 73 -19.16 -15.30 1.68
CA PRO A 73 -18.19 -14.80 0.72
C PRO A 73 -18.85 -13.95 -0.37
N LEU A 74 -18.29 -12.79 -0.65
CA LEU A 74 -18.79 -11.82 -1.59
C LEU A 74 -18.11 -11.97 -2.97
N GLU A 75 -18.74 -11.44 -4.02
CA GLU A 75 -18.08 -11.34 -5.32
C GLU A 75 -16.93 -10.32 -5.26
N PRO A 76 -15.75 -10.61 -5.85
CA PRO A 76 -14.66 -9.67 -5.93
C PRO A 76 -14.97 -8.48 -6.85
N ALA A 77 -14.18 -7.39 -6.76
CA ALA A 77 -14.32 -6.18 -7.57
C ALA A 77 -15.73 -5.59 -7.60
N THR A 78 -16.52 -5.79 -6.53
CA THR A 78 -17.95 -5.46 -6.51
C THR A 78 -18.25 -4.44 -5.43
N THR A 79 -18.99 -3.39 -5.80
CA THR A 79 -19.48 -2.41 -4.83
C THR A 79 -20.77 -2.91 -4.18
N TYR A 80 -20.77 -2.93 -2.86
CA TYR A 80 -21.90 -3.26 -2.02
C TYR A 80 -22.39 -2.03 -1.27
N TYR A 81 -23.70 -1.96 -1.07
CA TYR A 81 -24.37 -0.94 -0.30
C TYR A 81 -25.07 -1.57 0.89
N TRP A 82 -25.10 -0.89 2.02
CA TRP A 82 -25.78 -1.39 3.20
C TRP A 82 -26.28 -0.27 4.10
N ALA A 83 -27.29 -0.56 4.89
CA ALA A 83 -27.86 0.37 5.82
C ALA A 83 -28.42 -0.34 7.05
N VAL A 84 -28.43 0.37 8.16
CA VAL A 84 -29.02 -0.11 9.43
C VAL A 84 -30.11 0.85 9.86
N ASP A 85 -31.34 0.36 9.93
CA ASP A 85 -32.45 1.10 10.52
C ASP A 85 -32.60 0.67 11.98
N GLU A 86 -32.58 1.65 12.86
CA GLU A 86 -32.71 1.44 14.31
C GLU A 86 -34.18 1.41 14.72
N TRP A 87 -34.52 0.52 15.64
CA TRP A 87 -35.83 0.42 16.25
C TRP A 87 -35.76 0.83 17.71
N SER A 88 -36.46 1.88 18.10
CA SER A 88 -36.46 2.44 19.45
C SER A 88 -37.47 1.74 20.39
N ALA A 89 -37.29 1.90 21.69
CA ALA A 89 -38.20 1.43 22.72
C ALA A 89 -39.62 2.02 22.60
N SER A 90 -39.77 3.18 21.94
CA SER A 90 -41.07 3.80 21.65
C SER A 90 -41.82 3.16 20.47
N GLY A 91 -41.17 2.22 19.76
CA GLY A 91 -41.71 1.58 18.56
C GLY A 91 -41.51 2.40 17.27
N ALA A 92 -40.67 3.42 17.32
CA ALA A 92 -40.28 4.20 16.14
C ALA A 92 -39.12 3.57 15.40
N THR A 93 -39.15 3.56 14.08
CA THR A 93 -38.00 3.23 13.21
C THR A 93 -37.26 4.51 12.87
N ILE A 94 -35.95 4.48 13.03
CA ILE A 94 -35.02 5.57 12.73
C ILE A 94 -34.14 5.07 11.57
N PRO A 95 -34.37 5.57 10.33
CA PRO A 95 -33.60 5.15 9.17
C PRO A 95 -32.15 5.59 9.29
N GLY A 96 -31.21 4.66 9.04
CA GLY A 96 -29.80 4.97 8.93
C GLY A 96 -29.40 5.48 7.56
N ALA A 97 -28.18 6.02 7.46
CA ALA A 97 -27.57 6.34 6.19
C ALA A 97 -27.31 5.05 5.38
N VAL A 98 -27.24 5.18 4.07
CA VAL A 98 -26.71 4.11 3.22
C VAL A 98 -25.20 4.30 3.12
N TRP A 99 -24.47 3.26 3.45
CA TRP A 99 -23.02 3.16 3.35
C TRP A 99 -22.64 2.25 2.19
N SER A 100 -21.42 2.37 1.72
CA SER A 100 -20.89 1.55 0.63
C SER A 100 -19.50 1.05 0.94
N PHE A 101 -19.11 -0.06 0.30
CA PHE A 101 -17.73 -0.49 0.19
C PHE A 101 -17.55 -1.28 -1.12
N THR A 102 -16.30 -1.37 -1.60
CA THR A 102 -15.94 -2.16 -2.77
C THR A 102 -14.97 -3.27 -2.37
N THR A 103 -15.27 -4.50 -2.78
CA THR A 103 -14.41 -5.64 -2.53
C THR A 103 -13.16 -5.60 -3.40
N LEU A 104 -12.05 -6.17 -2.89
CA LEU A 104 -10.79 -6.34 -3.59
C LEU A 104 -10.99 -7.19 -4.86
N ASP A 105 -10.38 -6.78 -5.97
CA ASP A 105 -10.12 -7.68 -7.12
C ASP A 105 -8.80 -8.41 -6.87
N PRO A 106 -8.80 -9.74 -6.68
CA PRO A 106 -7.57 -10.48 -6.48
C PRO A 106 -6.68 -10.59 -7.72
N ALA A 107 -7.20 -10.20 -8.91
CA ALA A 107 -6.42 -10.15 -10.14
C ALA A 107 -5.63 -8.85 -10.30
N ASP A 108 -5.97 -7.80 -9.53
CA ASP A 108 -5.38 -6.48 -9.65
C ASP A 108 -4.39 -6.19 -8.51
N GLY A 109 -3.22 -5.68 -8.89
CA GLY A 109 -2.27 -5.09 -7.98
C GLY A 109 -1.28 -6.04 -7.34
N GLY A 110 -0.41 -5.43 -6.54
CA GLY A 110 0.69 -6.05 -5.82
C GLY A 110 1.95 -5.20 -5.81
N ALA A 111 2.95 -5.64 -5.09
CA ALA A 111 4.27 -5.05 -5.06
C ALA A 111 5.29 -5.98 -5.72
N VAL A 112 6.23 -5.42 -6.47
CA VAL A 112 7.44 -6.15 -6.87
C VAL A 112 8.28 -6.37 -5.63
N ALA A 113 8.61 -7.62 -5.34
CA ALA A 113 9.48 -8.03 -4.26
C ALA A 113 10.80 -8.52 -4.84
N GLU A 114 11.88 -7.94 -4.37
CA GLU A 114 13.25 -8.26 -4.73
C GLU A 114 13.97 -8.74 -3.47
N TYR A 115 14.66 -9.88 -3.54
CA TYR A 115 15.32 -10.49 -2.39
C TYR A 115 16.79 -10.78 -2.69
N TRP A 116 17.68 -10.46 -1.75
CA TRP A 116 19.14 -10.65 -1.84
C TRP A 116 19.66 -11.52 -0.71
N SER A 117 20.60 -12.41 -1.02
CA SER A 117 21.36 -13.18 -0.01
C SER A 117 22.49 -12.36 0.64
N ASN A 118 22.26 -11.07 0.85
CA ASN A 118 23.12 -10.14 1.57
C ASN A 118 22.29 -9.04 2.22
N MET A 119 22.81 -8.35 3.25
CA MET A 119 22.06 -7.33 4.00
C MET A 119 22.10 -5.93 3.36
N GLY A 120 22.91 -5.73 2.33
CA GLY A 120 23.19 -4.41 1.75
C GLY A 120 22.33 -4.05 0.54
N LEU A 121 21.46 -4.95 0.04
CA LEU A 121 20.81 -4.82 -1.27
C LEU A 121 21.82 -4.71 -2.41
N ASP A 122 23.00 -5.37 -2.26
CA ASP A 122 24.11 -5.26 -3.17
C ASP A 122 24.00 -6.23 -4.35
N GLY A 123 24.25 -5.72 -5.55
CA GLY A 123 24.17 -6.49 -6.80
C GLY A 123 22.73 -6.73 -7.28
N ASP A 124 22.60 -7.66 -8.24
CA ASP A 124 21.29 -8.07 -8.73
C ASP A 124 20.57 -8.90 -7.66
N PRO A 125 19.23 -8.80 -7.51
CA PRO A 125 18.48 -9.65 -6.59
C PRO A 125 18.56 -11.13 -7.01
N ASP A 126 18.66 -12.01 -6.03
CA ASP A 126 18.64 -13.48 -6.27
C ASP A 126 17.24 -13.96 -6.68
N VAL A 127 16.19 -13.28 -6.19
CA VAL A 127 14.78 -13.57 -6.49
C VAL A 127 14.02 -12.29 -6.76
N VAL A 128 13.21 -12.27 -7.83
CA VAL A 128 12.24 -11.22 -8.13
C VAL A 128 10.88 -11.86 -8.33
N THR A 129 9.87 -11.35 -7.63
CA THR A 129 8.49 -11.85 -7.72
C THR A 129 7.49 -10.72 -7.48
N VAL A 130 6.20 -11.00 -7.65
CA VAL A 130 5.12 -10.07 -7.27
C VAL A 130 4.37 -10.66 -6.09
N VAL A 131 4.17 -9.85 -5.07
CA VAL A 131 3.45 -10.23 -3.85
C VAL A 131 2.20 -9.36 -3.68
N SER A 132 1.15 -9.93 -3.10
CA SER A 132 -0.11 -9.22 -2.90
C SER A 132 -0.03 -8.11 -1.84
N GLU A 133 0.74 -8.33 -0.78
CA GLU A 133 0.89 -7.40 0.35
C GLU A 133 2.22 -7.66 1.06
N VAL A 134 2.71 -6.69 1.84
CA VAL A 134 3.84 -6.89 2.75
C VAL A 134 3.29 -7.14 4.15
N ASN A 135 3.17 -8.42 4.52
CA ASN A 135 2.55 -8.88 5.75
C ASN A 135 3.14 -10.23 6.15
N TYR A 136 4.37 -10.22 6.63
CA TYR A 136 5.16 -11.41 6.88
C TYR A 136 5.62 -11.52 8.33
N ASP A 137 5.51 -12.73 8.87
CA ASP A 137 6.14 -13.17 10.11
C ASP A 137 6.80 -14.52 9.80
N TRP A 138 8.08 -14.48 9.52
CA TRP A 138 8.86 -15.69 9.21
C TRP A 138 9.34 -16.41 10.47
N GLY A 139 9.19 -15.78 11.66
CA GLY A 139 9.63 -16.36 12.93
C GLY A 139 11.15 -16.54 13.00
N SER A 140 11.60 -17.56 13.74
CA SER A 140 13.03 -17.78 14.06
C SER A 140 13.50 -19.24 13.86
N ALA A 141 12.77 -20.05 13.10
CA ALA A 141 13.23 -21.38 12.75
C ALA A 141 14.24 -21.32 11.57
N GLU A 142 15.11 -22.32 11.45
CA GLU A 142 16.19 -22.30 10.46
C GLU A 142 15.82 -23.09 9.19
N VAL A 143 14.67 -22.76 8.57
CA VAL A 143 14.19 -23.43 7.36
C VAL A 143 13.99 -22.40 6.24
N PRO A 144 14.89 -22.33 5.21
CA PRO A 144 14.72 -21.42 4.09
C PRO A 144 13.37 -21.61 3.37
N GLY A 145 12.70 -20.49 3.02
CA GLY A 145 11.37 -20.48 2.41
C GLY A 145 10.20 -20.62 3.38
N GLU A 146 10.44 -21.08 4.63
CA GLU A 146 9.49 -21.00 5.73
C GLU A 146 9.81 -19.84 6.66
N ASN A 147 11.11 -19.61 6.92
CA ASN A 147 11.64 -18.58 7.81
C ASN A 147 12.51 -17.55 7.07
N SER A 148 12.33 -17.46 5.77
CA SER A 148 12.87 -16.45 4.86
C SER A 148 11.89 -16.25 3.70
N PRO A 149 12.00 -15.17 2.92
CA PRO A 149 11.03 -14.84 1.89
C PRO A 149 10.93 -15.83 0.74
N ASP A 150 11.98 -16.63 0.51
CA ASP A 150 12.03 -17.65 -0.54
C ASP A 150 13.02 -18.77 -0.18
N ALA A 151 12.84 -19.97 -0.75
CA ALA A 151 13.72 -21.11 -0.53
C ALA A 151 15.16 -20.89 -1.03
N ALA A 152 15.38 -19.95 -1.94
CA ALA A 152 16.71 -19.55 -2.41
C ALA A 152 17.40 -18.55 -1.51
N ILE A 153 16.68 -17.96 -0.53
CA ILE A 153 17.19 -16.93 0.37
C ILE A 153 17.52 -17.57 1.73
N PRO A 154 18.70 -17.29 2.31
CA PRO A 154 19.07 -17.81 3.62
C PRO A 154 18.11 -17.29 4.69
N VAL A 155 18.07 -17.94 5.86
CA VAL A 155 17.22 -17.51 6.99
C VAL A 155 17.75 -16.27 7.69
N ASP A 156 19.07 -16.04 7.62
CA ASP A 156 19.79 -14.91 8.19
C ASP A 156 20.69 -14.25 7.13
N GLY A 157 21.02 -12.98 7.32
CA GLY A 157 21.96 -12.24 6.48
C GLY A 157 21.42 -11.88 5.10
N TYR A 158 20.12 -11.58 4.99
CA TYR A 158 19.46 -11.23 3.74
C TYR A 158 18.85 -9.84 3.77
N SER A 159 18.40 -9.38 2.61
CA SER A 159 17.62 -8.15 2.49
C SER A 159 16.48 -8.28 1.48
N CYS A 160 15.48 -7.43 1.66
CA CYS A 160 14.29 -7.37 0.83
C CYS A 160 14.00 -5.94 0.41
N ARG A 161 13.44 -5.77 -0.79
CA ARG A 161 12.81 -4.54 -1.25
C ARG A 161 11.45 -4.85 -1.84
N TRP A 162 10.45 -4.06 -1.45
CA TRP A 162 9.12 -4.08 -2.05
C TRP A 162 8.85 -2.74 -2.69
N SER A 163 8.48 -2.73 -3.96
CA SER A 163 8.21 -1.53 -4.75
C SER A 163 6.83 -1.60 -5.36
N ALA A 164 6.03 -0.55 -5.18
CA ALA A 164 4.70 -0.46 -5.77
C ALA A 164 4.32 1.00 -6.08
N GLU A 165 3.51 1.22 -7.10
CA GLU A 165 2.75 2.46 -7.24
C GLU A 165 1.52 2.37 -6.33
N LEU A 166 1.44 3.27 -5.35
CA LEU A 166 0.33 3.37 -4.40
C LEU A 166 -0.77 4.24 -4.98
N THR A 167 -2.00 3.73 -5.03
CA THR A 167 -3.19 4.48 -5.41
C THR A 167 -3.89 5.03 -4.17
N ILE A 168 -4.16 6.34 -4.17
CA ILE A 168 -4.82 7.04 -3.05
C ILE A 168 -6.33 7.14 -3.32
N PRO A 169 -7.19 6.57 -2.45
CA PRO A 169 -8.64 6.57 -2.68
C PRO A 169 -9.32 7.90 -2.33
N THR A 170 -8.79 8.64 -1.35
CA THR A 170 -9.39 9.89 -0.84
C THR A 170 -8.29 10.89 -0.54
N THR A 171 -8.42 12.13 -1.00
CA THR A 171 -7.48 13.21 -0.67
C THR A 171 -7.46 13.48 0.83
N GLY A 172 -6.26 13.58 1.42
CA GLY A 172 -6.09 13.95 2.82
C GLY A 172 -4.77 13.47 3.42
N MET A 173 -4.72 13.49 4.75
CA MET A 173 -3.51 13.13 5.51
C MET A 173 -3.42 11.62 5.68
N TYR A 174 -2.28 11.06 5.30
CA TYR A 174 -1.94 9.63 5.46
C TYR A 174 -0.70 9.48 6.34
N THR A 175 -0.70 8.44 7.16
CA THR A 175 0.47 8.00 7.91
C THR A 175 0.83 6.59 7.47
N PHE A 176 2.11 6.37 7.17
CA PHE A 176 2.65 5.06 6.79
C PHE A 176 3.45 4.46 7.94
N TYR A 177 3.44 3.14 8.02
CA TYR A 177 4.14 2.40 9.05
C TYR A 177 4.94 1.27 8.43
N SER A 178 6.22 1.21 8.75
CA SER A 178 7.08 0.05 8.49
C SER A 178 7.40 -0.65 9.80
N ALA A 179 6.99 -1.91 9.93
CA ALA A 179 7.40 -2.71 11.07
C ALA A 179 8.27 -3.86 10.59
N SER A 180 9.38 -4.10 11.27
CA SER A 180 10.35 -5.12 10.87
C SER A 180 11.14 -5.67 12.05
N ASP A 181 11.67 -6.85 11.81
CA ASP A 181 12.73 -7.54 12.50
C ASP A 181 13.68 -8.02 11.37
N ASP A 182 14.91 -7.54 11.19
CA ASP A 182 15.58 -6.44 11.91
C ASP A 182 15.20 -5.06 11.36
N GLY A 183 16.10 -4.40 10.60
CA GLY A 183 15.97 -3.02 10.19
C GLY A 183 15.10 -2.82 8.97
N ALA A 184 14.30 -1.74 8.94
CA ALA A 184 13.59 -1.29 7.75
C ALA A 184 13.62 0.22 7.57
N ARG A 185 13.37 0.65 6.33
CA ARG A 185 13.16 2.04 5.94
C ARG A 185 12.12 2.13 4.82
N LEU A 186 11.41 3.24 4.76
CA LEU A 186 10.32 3.46 3.82
C LEU A 186 10.53 4.76 3.05
N PHE A 187 10.25 4.71 1.76
CA PHE A 187 10.38 5.86 0.85
C PHE A 187 9.07 6.10 0.11
N LEU A 188 8.72 7.37 -0.08
CA LEU A 188 7.61 7.79 -0.93
C LEU A 188 8.16 8.76 -1.99
N ASN A 189 8.01 8.42 -3.28
CA ASN A 189 8.58 9.16 -4.41
C ASN A 189 10.09 9.46 -4.21
N GLY A 190 10.85 8.49 -3.69
CA GLY A 190 12.29 8.59 -3.42
C GLY A 190 12.65 9.39 -2.17
N VAL A 191 11.68 9.99 -1.45
CA VAL A 191 11.92 10.67 -0.18
C VAL A 191 11.75 9.68 0.96
N GLN A 192 12.77 9.53 1.81
CA GLN A 192 12.71 8.67 2.99
C GLN A 192 11.71 9.23 4.01
N ILE A 193 10.74 8.42 4.42
CA ILE A 193 9.67 8.81 5.35
C ILE A 193 9.69 8.05 6.67
N THR A 194 10.38 6.89 6.75
CA THR A 194 10.76 6.23 8.00
C THR A 194 12.22 5.78 7.95
N ASP A 195 12.88 5.71 9.11
CA ASP A 195 14.28 5.28 9.24
C ASP A 195 14.48 4.44 10.51
N GLY A 196 14.45 3.15 10.33
CA GLY A 196 14.74 2.15 11.35
C GLY A 196 15.84 1.19 10.91
N TRP A 197 16.83 1.63 10.11
CA TRP A 197 17.88 0.79 9.51
C TRP A 197 18.99 0.46 10.53
N TYR A 198 18.65 -0.36 11.54
CA TYR A 198 19.56 -0.88 12.57
C TYR A 198 18.99 -2.18 13.16
N ASP A 199 19.87 -3.04 13.73
CA ASP A 199 19.48 -4.32 14.32
C ASP A 199 18.50 -4.10 15.49
N ARG A 200 17.37 -4.80 15.44
CA ARG A 200 16.28 -4.69 16.44
C ARG A 200 15.30 -5.85 16.30
N GLY A 201 14.61 -6.20 17.40
CA GLY A 201 13.42 -7.06 17.32
C GLY A 201 12.25 -6.29 16.70
N THR A 202 11.18 -6.99 16.35
CA THR A 202 10.00 -6.43 15.65
C THR A 202 9.58 -5.08 16.22
N THR A 203 9.86 -4.02 15.50
CA THR A 203 9.59 -2.63 15.89
C THR A 203 8.93 -1.89 14.75
N GLU A 204 7.96 -1.04 15.07
CA GLU A 204 7.24 -0.25 14.10
C GLU A 204 7.67 1.22 14.14
N ASP A 205 8.01 1.77 12.97
CA ASP A 205 8.26 3.19 12.73
C ASP A 205 7.08 3.79 11.98
N ALA A 206 6.70 5.01 12.35
CA ALA A 206 5.64 5.77 11.70
C ALA A 206 6.24 6.97 10.94
N SER A 207 5.70 7.26 9.76
CA SER A 207 6.00 8.52 9.09
C SER A 207 5.32 9.70 9.81
N GLU A 208 5.80 10.93 9.55
CA GLU A 208 4.96 12.10 9.74
C GLU A 208 3.73 12.00 8.81
N PRO A 209 2.60 12.62 9.17
CA PRO A 209 1.44 12.67 8.29
C PRO A 209 1.74 13.41 6.99
N LEU A 210 1.39 12.80 5.84
CA LEU A 210 1.64 13.30 4.49
C LEU A 210 0.30 13.61 3.79
N GLU A 211 0.19 14.78 3.17
CA GLU A 211 -0.99 15.14 2.38
C GLU A 211 -0.89 14.48 1.00
N LEU A 212 -1.82 13.56 0.69
CA LEU A 212 -1.88 12.84 -0.58
C LEU A 212 -3.20 13.10 -1.30
N VAL A 213 -3.18 13.04 -2.62
CA VAL A 213 -4.30 13.42 -3.49
C VAL A 213 -4.94 12.18 -4.11
N ALA A 214 -6.26 12.08 -4.04
CA ALA A 214 -7.02 10.98 -4.64
C ALA A 214 -6.77 10.87 -6.15
N GLY A 215 -6.54 9.65 -6.60
CA GLY A 215 -6.25 9.33 -8.01
C GLY A 215 -4.82 9.59 -8.45
N GLU A 216 -4.00 10.27 -7.65
CA GLU A 216 -2.57 10.38 -7.90
C GLU A 216 -1.87 9.07 -7.52
N ARG A 217 -0.75 8.79 -8.20
CA ARG A 217 0.10 7.63 -7.95
C ARG A 217 1.39 8.05 -7.27
N TYR A 218 1.80 7.27 -6.30
CA TYR A 218 3.00 7.51 -5.51
C TYR A 218 3.85 6.25 -5.51
N LEU A 219 5.11 6.34 -5.91
CA LEU A 219 6.03 5.21 -5.79
C LEU A 219 6.38 5.00 -4.31
N LEU A 220 5.90 3.89 -3.76
CA LEU A 220 6.18 3.46 -2.39
C LEU A 220 7.22 2.34 -2.43
N VAL A 221 8.31 2.49 -1.67
CA VAL A 221 9.38 1.50 -1.58
C VAL A 221 9.67 1.23 -0.11
N MET A 222 9.54 -0.03 0.31
CA MET A 222 10.01 -0.51 1.61
C MET A 222 11.26 -1.35 1.41
N GLU A 223 12.29 -1.07 2.18
CA GLU A 223 13.50 -1.89 2.28
C GLU A 223 13.64 -2.44 3.69
N MET A 224 14.14 -3.66 3.80
CA MET A 224 14.36 -4.37 5.05
C MET A 224 15.60 -5.23 4.93
N TYR A 225 16.30 -5.46 6.05
CA TYR A 225 17.30 -6.51 6.16
C TYR A 225 17.07 -7.35 7.42
N GLU A 226 17.51 -8.59 7.36
CA GLU A 226 17.59 -9.55 8.46
C GLU A 226 19.04 -9.92 8.72
N ASN A 227 19.52 -9.68 9.95
CA ASN A 227 20.87 -10.04 10.38
C ASN A 227 20.91 -11.43 11.03
N GLY A 228 19.93 -11.72 11.88
CA GLY A 228 19.83 -13.03 12.53
C GLY A 228 18.75 -13.10 13.60
N GLY A 229 18.10 -14.24 13.71
CA GLY A 229 17.09 -14.52 14.73
C GLY A 229 15.68 -14.64 14.21
N GLY A 230 14.82 -13.74 14.63
CA GLY A 230 13.44 -13.69 14.15
C GLY A 230 13.30 -12.69 13.02
N ALA A 231 12.53 -13.00 11.97
CA ALA A 231 12.34 -12.13 10.84
C ALA A 231 10.85 -11.78 10.63
N ALA A 232 10.57 -10.50 10.39
CA ALA A 232 9.21 -10.02 10.11
C ALA A 232 9.22 -8.75 9.27
N ALA A 233 8.18 -8.56 8.43
CA ALA A 233 7.98 -7.34 7.67
C ALA A 233 6.49 -7.02 7.51
N TYR A 234 6.10 -5.81 7.90
CA TYR A 234 4.72 -5.32 7.77
C TYR A 234 4.70 -3.90 7.23
N LEU A 235 3.92 -3.68 6.18
CA LEU A 235 3.68 -2.36 5.61
C LEU A 235 2.23 -1.96 5.83
N ARG A 236 2.03 -0.91 6.63
CA ARG A 236 0.70 -0.45 7.03
C ARG A 236 0.50 1.02 6.69
N TRP A 237 -0.74 1.40 6.63
CA TRP A 237 -1.16 2.78 6.48
C TRP A 237 -2.42 3.08 7.30
N GLU A 238 -2.69 4.37 7.47
CA GLU A 238 -3.98 4.93 7.87
C GLU A 238 -4.22 6.24 7.12
N GLY A 239 -5.49 6.63 6.98
CA GLY A 239 -5.87 7.84 6.26
C GLY A 239 -7.36 8.15 6.36
N PRO A 240 -7.88 9.09 5.57
CA PRO A 240 -9.29 9.47 5.62
C PRO A 240 -10.22 8.27 5.37
N GLY A 241 -10.98 7.87 6.41
CA GLY A 241 -11.86 6.70 6.36
C GLY A 241 -11.16 5.35 6.40
N ILE A 242 -9.83 5.32 6.56
CA ILE A 242 -9.02 4.10 6.63
C ILE A 242 -8.41 4.03 8.03
N ALA A 243 -8.86 3.05 8.83
CA ALA A 243 -8.18 2.71 10.07
C ALA A 243 -6.84 2.05 9.77
N LYS A 244 -5.88 2.15 10.72
CA LYS A 244 -4.56 1.51 10.57
C LYS A 244 -4.69 0.03 10.21
N GLN A 245 -4.14 -0.34 9.05
CA GLN A 245 -4.21 -1.70 8.49
C GLN A 245 -3.03 -1.96 7.56
N ILE A 246 -2.78 -3.22 7.19
CA ILE A 246 -1.88 -3.57 6.07
C ILE A 246 -2.38 -2.88 4.81
N ILE A 247 -1.46 -2.35 3.99
CA ILE A 247 -1.82 -1.80 2.68
C ILE A 247 -2.34 -2.96 1.82
N PRO A 248 -3.61 -2.91 1.38
CA PRO A 248 -4.19 -4.03 0.64
C PRO A 248 -3.69 -4.08 -0.81
N GLN A 249 -3.70 -5.27 -1.40
CA GLN A 249 -3.25 -5.55 -2.76
C GLN A 249 -3.78 -4.54 -3.79
N GLY A 250 -5.07 -4.23 -3.77
CA GLY A 250 -5.68 -3.33 -4.75
C GLY A 250 -5.22 -1.87 -4.66
N ALA A 251 -4.61 -1.46 -3.54
CA ALA A 251 -3.97 -0.16 -3.41
C ALA A 251 -2.55 -0.13 -3.98
N LEU A 252 -1.95 -1.30 -4.18
CA LEU A 252 -0.60 -1.49 -4.69
C LEU A 252 -0.67 -1.92 -6.15
N GLN A 253 0.09 -1.29 -7.03
CA GLN A 253 0.22 -1.64 -8.44
C GLN A 253 1.70 -1.88 -8.76
N VAL A 254 1.98 -2.88 -9.58
CA VAL A 254 3.34 -3.06 -10.11
C VAL A 254 3.76 -1.76 -10.80
N PRO A 255 4.94 -1.19 -10.47
CA PRO A 255 5.35 0.10 -11.03
C PRO A 255 5.37 0.08 -12.56
N GLN A 256 4.74 1.09 -13.17
CA GLN A 256 4.73 1.28 -14.62
C GLN A 256 5.94 2.09 -15.11
N ILE A 257 6.55 2.86 -14.20
CA ILE A 257 7.77 3.63 -14.42
C ILE A 257 9.00 2.86 -13.97
N ALA A 258 10.18 3.30 -14.39
CA ALA A 258 11.43 2.74 -13.86
C ALA A 258 11.55 2.99 -12.34
N PHE A 259 11.99 1.98 -11.62
CA PHE A 259 12.11 2.00 -10.15
C PHE A 259 13.40 1.31 -9.70
N SER A 260 13.66 1.22 -8.40
CA SER A 260 14.90 0.62 -7.84
C SER A 260 16.16 1.19 -8.47
N VAL A 261 16.22 2.51 -8.62
CA VAL A 261 17.33 3.20 -9.29
C VAL A 261 18.61 3.16 -8.46
N SER A 262 19.75 2.92 -9.12
CA SER A 262 21.09 2.99 -8.52
C SER A 262 22.02 3.82 -9.40
N PRO A 263 22.75 4.83 -8.90
CA PRO A 263 22.74 5.31 -7.51
C PRO A 263 21.37 5.85 -7.08
N ALA A 264 20.99 5.56 -5.83
CA ALA A 264 19.73 6.03 -5.27
C ALA A 264 19.73 7.55 -5.06
N SER A 265 18.53 8.14 -4.91
CA SER A 265 18.40 9.57 -4.62
C SER A 265 19.12 9.92 -3.31
N GLY A 266 19.95 10.99 -3.35
CA GLY A 266 20.75 11.42 -2.19
C GLY A 266 22.01 10.60 -1.95
N ALA A 267 22.36 9.64 -2.80
CA ALA A 267 23.60 8.87 -2.68
C ALA A 267 24.82 9.79 -2.77
N GLU A 268 25.80 9.57 -1.89
CA GLU A 268 27.04 10.34 -1.78
C GLU A 268 28.26 9.50 -2.10
N LYS A 269 29.38 10.15 -2.44
CA LYS A 269 30.67 9.51 -2.70
C LYS A 269 30.62 8.51 -3.86
N ILE A 270 29.82 8.84 -4.87
CA ILE A 270 29.69 8.04 -6.07
C ILE A 270 31.02 8.12 -6.87
N GLU A 271 31.40 7.01 -7.50
CA GLU A 271 32.55 6.98 -8.39
C GLU A 271 32.38 7.95 -9.56
N SER A 272 33.47 8.45 -10.11
CA SER A 272 33.43 9.41 -11.22
C SER A 272 32.83 8.82 -12.50
N THR A 273 32.83 7.52 -12.66
CA THR A 273 32.23 6.79 -13.78
C THR A 273 31.26 5.74 -13.26
N PRO A 274 30.07 6.16 -12.73
CA PRO A 274 29.13 5.25 -12.13
C PRO A 274 28.43 4.37 -13.17
N LEU A 275 28.02 3.18 -12.75
CA LEU A 275 26.99 2.41 -13.44
C LEU A 275 25.64 2.95 -12.97
N LEU A 276 24.83 3.48 -13.88
CA LEU A 276 23.43 3.76 -13.61
C LEU A 276 22.61 2.51 -13.91
N SER A 277 21.78 2.07 -12.98
CA SER A 277 20.90 0.92 -13.17
C SER A 277 19.53 1.16 -12.57
N TRP A 278 18.54 0.43 -13.05
CA TRP A 278 17.14 0.55 -12.62
C TRP A 278 16.39 -0.77 -12.88
N SER A 279 15.25 -0.95 -12.23
CA SER A 279 14.27 -1.96 -12.60
C SER A 279 13.30 -1.37 -13.64
N ALA A 280 12.96 -2.14 -14.66
CA ALA A 280 12.01 -1.71 -15.68
C ALA A 280 10.60 -1.61 -15.12
N GLY A 281 9.84 -0.59 -15.53
CA GLY A 281 8.40 -0.57 -15.33
C GLY A 281 7.72 -1.72 -16.09
N GLU A 282 6.52 -2.08 -15.67
CA GLU A 282 5.73 -3.12 -16.33
C GLU A 282 5.54 -2.78 -17.83
N MET A 283 5.76 -3.76 -18.71
CA MET A 283 5.67 -3.61 -20.18
C MET A 283 6.70 -2.67 -20.84
N ALA A 284 7.66 -2.11 -20.10
CA ALA A 284 8.71 -1.30 -20.69
C ALA A 284 9.64 -2.16 -21.58
N VAL A 285 9.87 -1.71 -22.82
CA VAL A 285 10.74 -2.39 -23.80
C VAL A 285 12.00 -1.59 -24.12
N ALA A 286 12.04 -0.34 -23.72
CA ALA A 286 13.18 0.56 -23.86
C ALA A 286 13.05 1.71 -22.88
N HIS A 287 14.18 2.37 -22.58
CA HIS A 287 14.31 3.37 -21.55
C HIS A 287 15.05 4.60 -22.08
N ASP A 288 14.46 5.76 -21.96
CA ASP A 288 15.13 7.03 -22.25
C ASP A 288 15.79 7.56 -20.97
N VAL A 289 17.12 7.66 -20.97
CA VAL A 289 17.90 8.06 -19.81
C VAL A 289 18.40 9.49 -19.94
N TYR A 290 18.30 10.26 -18.87
CA TYR A 290 18.70 11.65 -18.78
C TYR A 290 19.64 11.82 -17.58
N LEU A 291 20.74 12.60 -17.77
CA LEU A 291 21.74 12.89 -16.73
C LEU A 291 22.23 14.33 -16.89
N GLY A 292 22.31 15.08 -15.80
CA GLY A 292 22.79 16.45 -15.81
C GLY A 292 22.98 17.05 -14.43
N THR A 293 23.44 18.30 -14.38
CA THR A 293 23.64 19.04 -13.13
C THR A 293 22.49 20.01 -12.81
N ASP A 294 21.51 20.13 -13.70
CA ASP A 294 20.31 20.94 -13.53
C ASP A 294 19.09 20.03 -13.32
N ALA A 295 18.52 20.08 -12.12
CA ALA A 295 17.39 19.23 -11.75
C ALA A 295 16.14 19.49 -12.60
N GLU A 296 15.86 20.75 -12.97
CA GLU A 296 14.66 21.12 -13.73
C GLU A 296 14.76 20.62 -15.18
N LEU A 297 15.93 20.75 -15.79
CA LEU A 297 16.19 20.24 -17.16
C LEU A 297 16.10 18.71 -17.20
N VAL A 298 16.68 18.01 -16.23
CA VAL A 298 16.59 16.55 -16.15
C VAL A 298 15.14 16.13 -15.94
N ALA A 299 14.41 16.76 -15.01
CA ALA A 299 13.00 16.45 -14.75
C ALA A 299 12.12 16.69 -16.00
N ALA A 300 12.40 17.75 -16.77
CA ALA A 300 11.70 18.06 -18.00
C ALA A 300 12.04 17.12 -19.17
N GLY A 301 13.08 16.29 -19.05
CA GLY A 301 13.58 15.46 -20.16
C GLY A 301 14.19 16.30 -21.29
N ASP A 302 14.86 17.41 -20.92
CA ASP A 302 15.48 18.31 -21.91
C ASP A 302 16.56 17.57 -22.69
N VAL A 303 16.62 17.82 -24.01
CA VAL A 303 17.56 17.15 -24.93
C VAL A 303 19.03 17.37 -24.56
N SER A 304 19.37 18.45 -23.85
CA SER A 304 20.74 18.71 -23.38
C SER A 304 21.17 17.76 -22.24
N THR A 305 20.23 17.09 -21.58
CA THR A 305 20.46 16.10 -20.53
C THR A 305 20.26 14.67 -21.02
N TYR A 306 19.82 14.47 -22.27
CA TYR A 306 19.51 13.16 -22.84
C TYR A 306 20.78 12.33 -23.08
N LEU A 307 20.89 11.22 -22.37
CA LEU A 307 22.01 10.29 -22.46
C LEU A 307 21.84 9.28 -23.61
N GLY A 308 20.60 8.84 -23.84
CA GLY A 308 20.27 7.86 -24.87
C GLY A 308 19.05 7.01 -24.55
N ARG A 309 18.65 6.17 -25.56
CA ARG A 309 17.65 5.12 -25.41
C ARG A 309 18.33 3.76 -25.29
N PHE A 310 17.96 2.99 -24.30
CA PHE A 310 18.53 1.69 -23.96
C PHE A 310 17.44 0.61 -23.89
N GLU A 311 17.73 -0.58 -24.43
CA GLU A 311 16.88 -1.79 -24.28
C GLU A 311 17.32 -2.64 -23.09
N VAL A 312 18.31 -2.18 -22.33
CA VAL A 312 18.84 -2.75 -21.10
C VAL A 312 18.56 -1.83 -19.93
N THR A 313 18.57 -2.35 -18.72
CA THR A 313 18.23 -1.64 -17.48
C THR A 313 19.46 -1.08 -16.78
N SER A 314 20.55 -0.86 -17.51
CA SER A 314 21.74 -0.22 -16.98
C SER A 314 22.55 0.48 -18.07
N VAL A 315 23.31 1.51 -17.68
CA VAL A 315 24.26 2.20 -18.55
C VAL A 315 25.49 2.63 -17.77
N GLN A 316 26.68 2.26 -18.29
CA GLN A 316 27.95 2.70 -17.73
C GLN A 316 28.23 4.14 -18.18
N ILE A 317 28.49 5.04 -17.25
CA ILE A 317 28.98 6.39 -17.56
C ILE A 317 30.47 6.27 -17.85
N GLU A 318 30.85 6.53 -19.11
CA GLU A 318 32.24 6.41 -19.55
C GLU A 318 33.05 7.71 -19.36
N GLU A 319 32.41 8.88 -19.49
CA GLU A 319 33.05 10.17 -19.20
C GLU A 319 33.00 10.44 -17.69
N ALA A 320 34.18 10.75 -17.12
CA ALA A 320 34.27 11.02 -15.68
C ALA A 320 33.44 12.25 -15.29
N LEU A 321 32.52 12.06 -14.39
CA LEU A 321 31.73 13.12 -13.77
C LEU A 321 32.64 14.04 -12.92
N MET A 322 32.28 15.32 -12.82
CA MET A 322 33.05 16.29 -12.04
C MET A 322 32.92 15.99 -10.55
N GLY A 323 34.04 16.00 -9.82
CA GLY A 323 34.04 15.87 -8.38
C GLY A 323 33.30 17.02 -7.67
N GLU A 324 32.81 16.78 -6.46
CA GLU A 324 32.08 17.76 -5.63
C GLU A 324 30.87 18.40 -6.33
N THR A 325 30.25 17.67 -7.28
CA THR A 325 29.13 18.14 -8.10
C THR A 325 27.93 17.22 -7.90
N THR A 326 26.77 17.80 -7.67
CA THR A 326 25.50 17.07 -7.64
C THR A 326 25.03 16.82 -9.08
N TYR A 327 24.74 15.57 -9.38
CA TYR A 327 24.12 15.15 -10.63
C TYR A 327 22.70 14.67 -10.36
N TYR A 328 21.83 14.96 -11.30
CA TYR A 328 20.45 14.47 -11.33
C TYR A 328 20.29 13.53 -12.51
N TRP A 329 19.53 12.51 -12.36
CA TRP A 329 19.22 11.60 -13.46
C TRP A 329 17.81 11.00 -13.32
N LYS A 330 17.24 10.62 -14.46
CA LYS A 330 15.96 9.92 -14.51
C LYS A 330 15.93 8.95 -15.69
N VAL A 331 14.95 8.07 -15.64
CA VAL A 331 14.59 7.09 -16.68
C VAL A 331 13.12 7.21 -16.98
N ASP A 332 12.78 7.38 -18.28
CA ASP A 332 11.41 7.40 -18.81
C ASP A 332 11.14 6.13 -19.62
#